data_4f00bd392a0d12822578618ae6d1bd58
#
_entry.id   4f00bd392a0d12822578618ae6d1bd58
#
_cell.length_a   1.000
_cell.length_b   1.000
_cell.length_c   1.000
_cell.angle_alpha   90.00
_cell.angle_beta   90.00
_cell.angle_gamma   90.00
#
_symmetry.space_group_name_H-M   'P 1'
#
loop_
_entity.id
_entity.type
_entity.pdbx_description
1 polymer ?
#
loop_
_entity_poly.entity_id
_entity_poly.type
_entity_poly.pdbx_seq_one_letter_code
_entity_poly.pdbx_strand_id
1 'polypeptide(L)'
;MEKTIRCCGQGENMEKYGFGVDVGGTSCKLGLFTDSGKLMEKWEIPTDTSEQGEHIIEHVAASLERRQRERGLADEQIIGVGIDTPGIAGRDGVVRGAVNLGWEAYPVQEQLKMRLQKKVCVCNDANAAALGELWQGGGRGYRDMVMVTLGTGVGGAVILNGKVLAGAHGIAGEIGHMTVFHKEIERCACGKYGCVEQYASAKGLIRITRQLLEKKDPYTILVDTPELSAKQILDAAKRGDRLALDAVEVLGKALGSALAAVAEVIDPEVFVIGGGIAGAGEIILRIVQKYYRPDVLPAGADIPFELARLGNDAGMYGSMKLLLDSSDEK
;
A
#
# COMPACT_ATOMS: atom_id res chain seq x y z
N MET A 1 -31.65 -25.95 -56.19
CA MET A 1 -31.67 -24.82 -55.21
C MET A 1 -31.13 -25.36 -53.87
N GLU A 2 -29.84 -25.30 -53.71
CA GLU A 2 -29.17 -25.67 -52.43
C GLU A 2 -29.11 -24.42 -51.54
N LYS A 3 -29.77 -24.50 -50.41
CA LYS A 3 -29.68 -23.47 -49.36
C LYS A 3 -28.40 -23.76 -48.54
N THR A 4 -27.35 -23.03 -48.79
CA THR A 4 -26.17 -22.97 -47.95
C THR A 4 -26.54 -22.32 -46.61
N ILE A 5 -26.60 -23.12 -45.56
CA ILE A 5 -26.74 -22.63 -44.17
C ILE A 5 -25.36 -22.09 -43.77
N ARG A 6 -25.21 -20.77 -43.69
CA ARG A 6 -24.09 -20.12 -43.06
C ARG A 6 -24.30 -20.23 -41.56
N CYS A 7 -23.56 -21.12 -40.92
CA CYS A 7 -23.33 -21.08 -39.46
C CYS A 7 -22.47 -19.84 -39.16
N CYS A 8 -23.11 -18.76 -38.74
CA CYS A 8 -22.43 -17.68 -38.03
C CYS A 8 -22.07 -18.20 -36.64
N GLY A 9 -20.90 -18.76 -36.49
CA GLY A 9 -20.28 -18.93 -35.16
C GLY A 9 -19.93 -17.54 -34.64
N GLN A 10 -20.82 -16.97 -33.83
CA GLN A 10 -20.42 -15.92 -32.90
C GLN A 10 -19.50 -16.63 -31.89
N GLY A 11 -18.20 -16.35 -31.99
CA GLY A 11 -17.27 -16.72 -30.93
C GLY A 11 -17.75 -16.02 -29.66
N GLU A 12 -18.34 -16.77 -28.74
CA GLU A 12 -18.62 -16.30 -27.38
C GLU A 12 -17.28 -15.81 -26.83
N ASN A 13 -17.23 -14.52 -26.55
CA ASN A 13 -16.06 -13.90 -25.95
C ASN A 13 -15.99 -14.49 -24.53
N MET A 14 -15.19 -15.54 -24.36
CA MET A 14 -15.07 -16.29 -23.11
C MET A 14 -14.54 -15.33 -22.02
N GLU A 15 -15.32 -15.13 -20.97
CA GLU A 15 -14.97 -14.26 -19.85
C GLU A 15 -13.63 -14.72 -19.25
N LYS A 16 -12.72 -13.79 -19.06
CA LYS A 16 -11.39 -14.07 -18.55
C LYS A 16 -11.25 -13.55 -17.11
N TYR A 17 -10.35 -14.18 -16.38
CA TYR A 17 -10.14 -13.93 -14.97
C TYR A 17 -8.65 -13.79 -14.66
N GLY A 18 -8.34 -13.07 -13.59
CA GLY A 18 -7.00 -12.99 -13.04
C GLY A 18 -7.03 -13.06 -11.53
N PHE A 19 -5.90 -13.34 -10.94
CA PHE A 19 -5.74 -13.36 -9.50
C PHE A 19 -4.90 -12.17 -9.05
N GLY A 20 -5.35 -11.51 -7.96
CA GLY A 20 -4.57 -10.55 -7.19
C GLY A 20 -4.22 -11.18 -5.84
N VAL A 21 -2.95 -11.08 -5.43
CA VAL A 21 -2.44 -11.68 -4.19
C VAL A 21 -1.64 -10.65 -3.42
N ASP A 22 -1.98 -10.48 -2.14
CA ASP A 22 -1.25 -9.65 -1.16
C ASP A 22 -0.65 -10.58 -0.10
N VAL A 23 0.69 -10.68 -0.08
CA VAL A 23 1.42 -11.53 0.86
C VAL A 23 1.84 -10.73 2.08
N GLY A 24 1.07 -10.86 3.15
CA GLY A 24 1.45 -10.29 4.46
C GLY A 24 2.24 -11.25 5.33
N GLY A 25 2.84 -10.76 6.41
CA GLY A 25 3.62 -11.59 7.35
C GLY A 25 2.81 -12.60 8.19
N THR A 26 1.47 -12.46 8.21
CA THR A 26 0.58 -13.34 9.00
C THR A 26 -0.42 -14.09 8.12
N SER A 27 -0.93 -13.43 7.09
CA SER A 27 -1.86 -14.01 6.12
C SER A 27 -1.58 -13.49 4.72
N CYS A 28 -1.86 -14.32 3.72
CA CYS A 28 -1.94 -13.91 2.33
C CYS A 28 -3.41 -13.68 1.98
N LYS A 29 -3.73 -12.54 1.38
CA LYS A 29 -5.07 -12.23 0.85
C LYS A 29 -5.08 -12.47 -0.64
N LEU A 30 -6.09 -13.16 -1.11
CA LEU A 30 -6.22 -13.58 -2.49
C LEU A 30 -7.58 -13.15 -3.03
N GLY A 31 -7.59 -12.68 -4.27
CA GLY A 31 -8.81 -12.27 -4.98
C GLY A 31 -8.86 -12.85 -6.39
N LEU A 32 -10.04 -13.32 -6.77
CA LEU A 32 -10.37 -13.66 -8.15
C LEU A 32 -11.13 -12.50 -8.77
N PHE A 33 -10.64 -12.00 -9.88
CA PHE A 33 -11.22 -10.86 -10.61
C PHE A 33 -11.56 -11.25 -12.05
N THR A 34 -12.52 -10.58 -12.64
CA THR A 34 -12.68 -10.58 -14.10
C THR A 34 -11.55 -9.75 -14.74
N ASP A 35 -11.33 -9.91 -16.04
CA ASP A 35 -10.40 -9.07 -16.82
C ASP A 35 -10.84 -7.60 -16.88
N SER A 36 -12.12 -7.30 -16.65
CA SER A 36 -12.63 -5.94 -16.45
C SER A 36 -12.37 -5.37 -15.05
N GLY A 37 -11.79 -6.18 -14.14
CA GLY A 37 -11.41 -5.75 -12.79
C GLY A 37 -12.48 -5.85 -11.72
N LYS A 38 -13.57 -6.54 -11.99
CA LYS A 38 -14.59 -6.80 -10.97
C LYS A 38 -14.13 -7.92 -10.05
N LEU A 39 -14.09 -7.66 -8.74
CA LEU A 39 -13.84 -8.69 -7.74
C LEU A 39 -15.01 -9.68 -7.71
N MET A 40 -14.71 -10.95 -7.97
CA MET A 40 -15.66 -12.05 -7.94
C MET A 40 -15.69 -12.75 -6.59
N GLU A 41 -14.51 -12.91 -5.97
CA GLU A 41 -14.35 -13.57 -4.68
C GLU A 41 -13.04 -13.14 -4.04
N LYS A 42 -13.02 -13.09 -2.71
CA LYS A 42 -11.78 -12.94 -1.92
C LYS A 42 -11.73 -13.97 -0.81
N TRP A 43 -10.51 -14.41 -0.47
CA TRP A 43 -10.23 -15.33 0.64
C TRP A 43 -8.85 -15.06 1.23
N GLU A 44 -8.58 -15.70 2.35
CA GLU A 44 -7.27 -15.63 3.01
C GLU A 44 -6.73 -17.04 3.28
N ILE A 45 -5.40 -17.13 3.30
CA ILE A 45 -4.66 -18.29 3.80
C ILE A 45 -3.60 -17.80 4.80
N PRO A 46 -3.22 -18.58 5.81
CA PRO A 46 -2.13 -18.23 6.70
C PRO A 46 -0.81 -18.16 5.94
N THR A 47 0.08 -17.23 6.34
CA THR A 47 1.44 -17.17 5.85
C THR A 47 2.31 -18.09 6.68
N ASP A 48 2.89 -19.09 6.05
CA ASP A 48 3.84 -19.99 6.71
C ASP A 48 5.25 -19.43 6.63
N THR A 49 5.69 -18.78 7.70
CA THR A 49 7.04 -18.22 7.81
C THR A 49 8.06 -19.19 8.38
N SER A 50 7.69 -20.46 8.63
CA SER A 50 8.64 -21.50 9.00
C SER A 50 9.64 -21.74 7.86
N GLU A 51 10.78 -22.31 8.19
CA GLU A 51 11.81 -22.62 7.19
C GLU A 51 12.16 -21.42 6.29
N GLN A 52 12.23 -20.22 6.89
CA GLN A 52 12.50 -18.96 6.18
C GLN A 52 11.47 -18.65 5.07
N GLY A 53 10.22 -19.07 5.24
CA GLY A 53 9.11 -18.79 4.33
C GLY A 53 9.20 -19.51 2.98
N GLU A 54 9.95 -20.60 2.90
CA GLU A 54 10.17 -21.36 1.66
C GLU A 54 8.86 -21.86 1.03
N HIS A 55 7.86 -22.18 1.88
CA HIS A 55 6.58 -22.76 1.44
C HIS A 55 5.49 -21.73 1.10
N ILE A 56 5.71 -20.44 1.33
CA ILE A 56 4.67 -19.40 1.12
C ILE A 56 4.13 -19.44 -0.31
N ILE A 57 5.02 -19.43 -1.31
CA ILE A 57 4.62 -19.38 -2.73
C ILE A 57 3.96 -20.69 -3.17
N GLU A 58 4.38 -21.82 -2.63
CA GLU A 58 3.73 -23.11 -2.88
C GLU A 58 2.29 -23.12 -2.34
N HIS A 59 2.06 -22.64 -1.10
CA HIS A 59 0.73 -22.54 -0.49
C HIS A 59 -0.17 -21.57 -1.26
N VAL A 60 0.35 -20.43 -1.71
CA VAL A 60 -0.36 -19.49 -2.59
C VAL A 60 -0.78 -20.20 -3.87
N ALA A 61 0.15 -20.81 -4.59
CA ALA A 61 -0.14 -21.50 -5.85
C ALA A 61 -1.19 -22.60 -5.69
N ALA A 62 -1.03 -23.47 -4.68
CA ALA A 62 -2.00 -24.53 -4.38
C ALA A 62 -3.41 -23.98 -4.08
N SER A 63 -3.48 -22.83 -3.38
CA SER A 63 -4.74 -22.16 -3.08
C SER A 63 -5.42 -21.61 -4.35
N LEU A 64 -4.65 -20.99 -5.27
CA LEU A 64 -5.15 -20.49 -6.55
C LEU A 64 -5.66 -21.64 -7.43
N GLU A 65 -4.86 -22.70 -7.60
CA GLU A 65 -5.24 -23.90 -8.37
C GLU A 65 -6.53 -24.56 -7.83
N ARG A 66 -6.64 -24.65 -6.49
CA ARG A 66 -7.84 -25.18 -5.85
C ARG A 66 -9.06 -24.33 -6.17
N ARG A 67 -8.94 -23.00 -6.04
CA ARG A 67 -10.04 -22.07 -6.31
C ARG A 67 -10.46 -22.08 -7.78
N GLN A 68 -9.50 -22.17 -8.70
CA GLN A 68 -9.78 -22.31 -10.13
C GLN A 68 -10.61 -23.57 -10.41
N ARG A 69 -10.23 -24.73 -9.83
CA ARG A 69 -10.97 -26.00 -9.98
C ARG A 69 -12.36 -25.93 -9.36
N GLU A 70 -12.50 -25.39 -8.14
CA GLU A 70 -13.79 -25.24 -7.44
C GLU A 70 -14.79 -24.39 -8.24
N ARG A 71 -14.28 -23.41 -8.98
CA ARG A 71 -15.08 -22.53 -9.84
C ARG A 71 -15.31 -23.09 -11.25
N GLY A 72 -14.71 -24.22 -11.58
CA GLY A 72 -14.81 -24.83 -12.91
C GLY A 72 -14.21 -23.96 -14.03
N LEU A 73 -13.24 -23.11 -13.70
CA LEU A 73 -12.61 -22.22 -14.69
C LEU A 73 -11.57 -23.00 -15.50
N ALA A 74 -11.71 -22.95 -16.82
CA ALA A 74 -10.72 -23.50 -17.74
C ALA A 74 -9.39 -22.74 -17.66
N ASP A 75 -8.33 -23.41 -18.01
CA ASP A 75 -6.98 -22.85 -17.92
C ASP A 75 -6.79 -21.61 -18.82
N GLU A 76 -7.42 -21.61 -19.98
CA GLU A 76 -7.40 -20.52 -20.96
C GLU A 76 -8.17 -19.28 -20.50
N GLN A 77 -9.03 -19.42 -19.49
CA GLN A 77 -9.76 -18.30 -18.90
C GLN A 77 -8.90 -17.52 -17.90
N ILE A 78 -7.82 -18.08 -17.37
CA ILE A 78 -6.95 -17.40 -16.41
C ILE A 78 -5.84 -16.65 -17.14
N ILE A 79 -5.87 -15.32 -17.09
CA ILE A 79 -4.88 -14.44 -17.72
C ILE A 79 -3.55 -14.37 -16.96
N GLY A 80 -3.55 -14.67 -15.66
CA GLY A 80 -2.33 -14.66 -14.84
C GLY A 80 -2.58 -14.32 -13.38
N VAL A 81 -1.47 -13.98 -12.71
CA VAL A 81 -1.43 -13.62 -11.28
C VAL A 81 -0.63 -12.34 -11.10
N GLY A 82 -1.21 -11.35 -10.45
CA GLY A 82 -0.47 -10.26 -9.83
C GLY A 82 -0.24 -10.59 -8.36
N ILE A 83 0.97 -10.34 -7.87
CA ILE A 83 1.33 -10.62 -6.47
C ILE A 83 2.17 -9.48 -5.91
N ASP A 84 1.86 -9.07 -4.70
CA ASP A 84 2.70 -8.17 -3.96
C ASP A 84 3.24 -8.82 -2.69
N THR A 85 4.34 -8.27 -2.22
CA THR A 85 5.04 -8.74 -1.02
C THR A 85 5.73 -7.58 -0.32
N PRO A 86 5.99 -7.68 0.99
CA PRO A 86 6.97 -6.83 1.64
C PRO A 86 8.34 -6.94 0.95
N GLY A 87 9.18 -5.93 1.13
CA GLY A 87 10.53 -5.88 0.58
C GLY A 87 10.60 -5.25 -0.81
N ILE A 88 11.77 -5.29 -1.42
CA ILE A 88 12.04 -4.66 -2.72
C ILE A 88 11.83 -5.68 -3.83
N ALA A 89 10.82 -5.47 -4.66
CA ALA A 89 10.58 -6.26 -5.86
C ALA A 89 11.46 -5.74 -7.00
N GLY A 90 12.44 -6.55 -7.42
CA GLY A 90 13.30 -6.23 -8.54
C GLY A 90 12.61 -6.47 -9.89
N ARG A 91 13.15 -5.85 -10.96
CA ARG A 91 12.68 -6.08 -12.35
C ARG A 91 12.91 -7.52 -12.81
N ASP A 92 13.78 -8.25 -12.13
CA ASP A 92 14.06 -9.68 -12.31
C ASP A 92 13.01 -10.58 -11.64
N GLY A 93 11.99 -10.01 -10.99
CA GLY A 93 10.97 -10.75 -10.26
C GLY A 93 11.44 -11.38 -8.96
N VAL A 94 12.64 -10.99 -8.49
CA VAL A 94 13.20 -11.41 -7.20
C VAL A 94 12.84 -10.36 -6.14
N VAL A 95 12.28 -10.82 -5.04
CA VAL A 95 12.00 -9.99 -3.86
C VAL A 95 13.18 -10.07 -2.90
N ARG A 96 13.64 -8.91 -2.41
CA ARG A 96 14.80 -8.78 -1.53
C ARG A 96 14.43 -8.06 -0.25
N GLY A 97 15.00 -8.53 0.88
CA GLY A 97 14.82 -7.87 2.17
C GLY A 97 13.42 -7.97 2.76
N ALA A 98 12.65 -9.00 2.42
CA ALA A 98 11.35 -9.27 3.04
C ALA A 98 11.53 -9.99 4.39
N VAL A 99 12.09 -9.29 5.37
CA VAL A 99 12.49 -9.83 6.67
C VAL A 99 11.32 -10.52 7.39
N ASN A 100 10.11 -9.97 7.29
CA ASN A 100 8.91 -10.53 7.93
C ASN A 100 8.48 -11.88 7.31
N LEU A 101 8.97 -12.21 6.13
CA LEU A 101 8.72 -13.49 5.45
C LEU A 101 9.91 -14.45 5.57
N GLY A 102 11.04 -13.98 6.12
CA GLY A 102 12.29 -14.74 6.18
C GLY A 102 13.13 -14.66 4.90
N TRP A 103 12.76 -13.81 3.94
CA TRP A 103 13.43 -13.74 2.64
C TRP A 103 14.54 -12.69 2.61
N GLU A 104 15.77 -13.13 2.49
CA GLU A 104 16.88 -12.27 2.10
C GLU A 104 16.80 -11.94 0.60
N ALA A 105 16.63 -12.97 -0.25
CA ALA A 105 16.30 -12.86 -1.68
C ALA A 105 15.49 -14.10 -2.10
N TYR A 106 14.31 -13.90 -2.70
CA TYR A 106 13.43 -15.00 -3.09
C TYR A 106 12.86 -14.77 -4.50
N PRO A 107 12.98 -15.75 -5.45
CA PRO A 107 12.58 -15.60 -6.84
C PRO A 107 11.05 -15.83 -7.02
N VAL A 108 10.23 -14.95 -6.45
CA VAL A 108 8.76 -15.07 -6.40
C VAL A 108 8.16 -15.30 -7.79
N GLN A 109 8.56 -14.49 -8.77
CA GLN A 109 8.00 -14.57 -10.13
C GLN A 109 8.29 -15.91 -10.78
N GLU A 110 9.53 -16.38 -10.70
CA GLU A 110 9.95 -17.64 -11.30
C GLU A 110 9.24 -18.83 -10.67
N GLN A 111 9.23 -18.90 -9.33
CA GLN A 111 8.59 -19.98 -8.58
C GLN A 111 7.10 -20.11 -8.90
N LEU A 112 6.38 -18.97 -8.84
CA LEU A 112 4.95 -18.96 -9.12
C LEU A 112 4.66 -19.27 -10.61
N LYS A 113 5.49 -18.74 -11.54
CA LYS A 113 5.37 -19.01 -12.97
C LYS A 113 5.63 -20.48 -13.32
N MET A 114 6.65 -21.11 -12.71
CA MET A 114 6.93 -22.53 -12.90
C MET A 114 5.76 -23.40 -12.45
N ARG A 115 5.14 -23.04 -11.33
CA ARG A 115 4.03 -23.82 -10.76
C ARG A 115 2.75 -23.68 -11.56
N LEU A 116 2.35 -22.46 -11.90
CA LEU A 116 1.05 -22.16 -12.49
C LEU A 116 1.07 -22.14 -14.03
N GLN A 117 2.23 -22.08 -14.66
CA GLN A 117 2.39 -21.91 -16.11
C GLN A 117 1.62 -20.71 -16.67
N LYS A 118 1.52 -19.63 -15.87
CA LYS A 118 0.78 -18.40 -16.16
C LYS A 118 1.71 -17.18 -16.11
N LYS A 119 1.21 -16.06 -16.66
CA LYS A 119 1.86 -14.76 -16.48
C LYS A 119 1.83 -14.39 -15.01
N VAL A 120 2.95 -13.92 -14.48
CA VAL A 120 3.10 -13.46 -13.10
C VAL A 120 3.73 -12.07 -13.10
N CYS A 121 3.13 -11.14 -12.37
CA CYS A 121 3.64 -9.79 -12.13
C CYS A 121 3.87 -9.62 -10.63
N VAL A 122 5.04 -9.11 -10.24
CA VAL A 122 5.44 -8.94 -8.83
C VAL A 122 5.70 -7.48 -8.54
N CYS A 123 5.24 -6.97 -7.40
CA CYS A 123 5.59 -5.64 -6.91
C CYS A 123 5.73 -5.61 -5.38
N ASN A 124 6.16 -4.46 -4.87
CA ASN A 124 6.17 -4.19 -3.44
C ASN A 124 4.73 -3.89 -2.95
N ASP A 125 4.44 -4.22 -1.69
CA ASP A 125 3.14 -4.04 -1.03
C ASP A 125 2.62 -2.58 -1.03
N ALA A 126 3.47 -1.60 -0.73
CA ALA A 126 3.07 -0.19 -0.76
C ALA A 126 2.74 0.28 -2.19
N ASN A 127 3.49 -0.19 -3.18
CA ASN A 127 3.25 0.09 -4.59
C ASN A 127 1.94 -0.55 -5.07
N ALA A 128 1.67 -1.79 -4.66
CA ALA A 128 0.40 -2.45 -4.95
C ALA A 128 -0.76 -1.70 -4.29
N ALA A 129 -0.67 -1.36 -3.00
CA ALA A 129 -1.71 -0.62 -2.32
C ALA A 129 -2.02 0.71 -3.04
N ALA A 130 -0.99 1.42 -3.50
CA ALA A 130 -1.18 2.65 -4.27
C ALA A 130 -1.90 2.41 -5.61
N LEU A 131 -1.50 1.38 -6.37
CA LEU A 131 -2.20 1.02 -7.61
C LEU A 131 -3.67 0.66 -7.35
N GLY A 132 -3.94 -0.08 -6.28
CA GLY A 132 -5.31 -0.43 -5.88
C GLY A 132 -6.14 0.82 -5.58
N GLU A 133 -5.62 1.72 -4.78
CA GLU A 133 -6.28 2.97 -4.41
C GLU A 133 -6.47 3.92 -5.62
N LEU A 134 -5.51 3.98 -6.53
CA LEU A 134 -5.67 4.71 -7.79
C LEU A 134 -6.79 4.12 -8.66
N TRP A 135 -6.86 2.79 -8.71
CA TRP A 135 -7.80 2.10 -9.58
C TRP A 135 -9.23 2.11 -9.05
N GLN A 136 -9.44 1.74 -7.78
CA GLN A 136 -10.77 1.49 -7.20
C GLN A 136 -11.01 2.18 -5.85
N GLY A 137 -10.04 2.96 -5.36
CA GLY A 137 -10.08 3.57 -4.04
C GLY A 137 -10.14 5.09 -4.03
N GLY A 138 -9.41 5.71 -3.09
CA GLY A 138 -9.38 7.15 -2.87
C GLY A 138 -8.76 7.95 -4.01
N GLY A 139 -7.87 7.34 -4.79
CA GLY A 139 -7.22 7.93 -5.96
C GLY A 139 -7.97 7.73 -7.28
N ARG A 140 -9.18 7.18 -7.25
CA ARG A 140 -9.93 6.89 -8.48
C ARG A 140 -10.26 8.16 -9.27
N GLY A 141 -9.88 8.17 -10.54
CA GLY A 141 -10.12 9.29 -11.46
C GLY A 141 -8.90 10.15 -11.69
N TYR A 142 -7.84 9.97 -10.92
CA TYR A 142 -6.54 10.63 -11.09
C TYR A 142 -5.57 9.73 -11.88
N ARG A 143 -4.47 10.31 -12.35
CA ARG A 143 -3.40 9.59 -13.05
C ARG A 143 -2.06 9.73 -12.35
N ASP A 144 -1.84 10.87 -11.69
CA ASP A 144 -0.63 11.22 -10.98
C ASP A 144 -0.95 11.33 -9.49
N MET A 145 -0.45 10.39 -8.71
CA MET A 145 -0.81 10.24 -7.30
C MET A 145 0.42 9.96 -6.44
N VAL A 146 0.45 10.56 -5.28
CA VAL A 146 1.34 10.15 -4.19
C VAL A 146 0.49 9.55 -3.08
N MET A 147 0.77 8.28 -2.74
CA MET A 147 0.14 7.62 -1.61
C MET A 147 1.09 7.54 -0.43
N VAL A 148 0.54 7.77 0.78
CA VAL A 148 1.27 7.56 2.04
C VAL A 148 0.45 6.66 2.94
N THR A 149 1.06 5.62 3.47
CA THR A 149 0.45 4.71 4.44
C THR A 149 1.01 4.96 5.83
N LEU A 150 0.14 5.34 6.77
CA LEU A 150 0.47 5.64 8.16
C LEU A 150 0.05 4.47 9.05
N GLY A 151 1.00 3.59 9.33
CA GLY A 151 0.82 2.37 10.13
C GLY A 151 1.86 2.24 11.24
N THR A 152 2.39 1.06 11.47
CA THR A 152 3.52 0.80 12.38
C THR A 152 4.74 1.61 11.98
N GLY A 153 4.97 1.77 10.67
CA GLY A 153 5.90 2.68 10.03
C GLY A 153 5.17 3.67 9.12
N VAL A 154 5.92 4.32 8.21
CA VAL A 154 5.39 5.18 7.15
C VAL A 154 5.88 4.65 5.81
N GLY A 155 4.96 4.09 5.03
CA GLY A 155 5.21 3.71 3.64
C GLY A 155 4.78 4.82 2.67
N GLY A 156 5.30 4.78 1.46
CA GLY A 156 4.88 5.67 0.40
C GLY A 156 5.03 5.03 -0.97
N ALA A 157 4.27 5.53 -1.92
CA ALA A 157 4.38 5.16 -3.33
C ALA A 157 4.04 6.37 -4.21
N VAL A 158 4.70 6.44 -5.35
CA VAL A 158 4.47 7.47 -6.36
C VAL A 158 3.95 6.80 -7.62
N ILE A 159 2.86 7.33 -8.15
CA ILE A 159 2.30 6.92 -9.44
C ILE A 159 2.34 8.10 -10.37
N LEU A 160 2.93 7.93 -11.55
CA LEU A 160 2.98 8.92 -12.63
C LEU A 160 2.44 8.31 -13.92
N ASN A 161 1.53 9.03 -14.58
CA ASN A 161 0.84 8.57 -15.78
C ASN A 161 0.16 7.19 -15.59
N GLY A 162 -0.39 6.94 -14.40
CA GLY A 162 -1.02 5.68 -14.04
C GLY A 162 -0.06 4.52 -13.76
N LYS A 163 1.25 4.75 -13.73
CA LYS A 163 2.28 3.72 -13.51
C LYS A 163 3.09 4.00 -12.26
N VAL A 164 3.43 2.95 -11.54
CA VAL A 164 4.31 3.05 -10.36
C VAL A 164 5.69 3.55 -10.76
N LEU A 165 6.16 4.59 -10.07
CA LEU A 165 7.54 5.03 -10.13
C LEU A 165 8.39 4.19 -9.17
N ALA A 166 8.98 3.09 -9.65
CA ALA A 166 9.85 2.25 -8.82
C ALA A 166 11.24 2.87 -8.60
N GLY A 167 11.71 3.71 -9.54
CA GLY A 167 13.07 4.25 -9.53
C GLY A 167 14.12 3.24 -10.01
N ALA A 168 15.36 3.70 -10.13
CA ALA A 168 16.47 2.87 -10.62
C ALA A 168 16.94 1.83 -9.58
N HIS A 169 16.75 2.14 -8.29
CA HIS A 169 17.20 1.33 -7.15
C HIS A 169 16.04 0.80 -6.30
N GLY A 170 14.79 1.01 -6.72
CA GLY A 170 13.59 0.60 -5.97
C GLY A 170 13.28 1.45 -4.74
N ILE A 171 13.85 2.65 -4.61
CA ILE A 171 13.67 3.53 -3.43
C ILE A 171 12.77 4.74 -3.70
N ALA A 172 12.21 4.84 -4.89
CA ALA A 172 11.25 5.91 -5.17
C ALA A 172 9.98 5.70 -4.32
N GLY A 173 9.50 6.77 -3.72
CA GLY A 173 8.36 6.69 -2.81
C GLY A 173 8.69 6.38 -1.35
N GLU A 174 9.95 6.19 -0.97
CA GLU A 174 10.37 5.99 0.43
C GLU A 174 10.23 7.27 1.29
N ILE A 175 9.01 7.86 1.27
CA ILE A 175 8.66 9.15 1.90
C ILE A 175 8.87 9.08 3.42
N GLY A 176 8.58 7.95 4.03
CA GLY A 176 8.77 7.73 5.46
C GLY A 176 10.21 7.95 5.92
N HIS A 177 11.17 7.80 5.01
CA HIS A 177 12.59 7.99 5.30
C HIS A 177 13.17 9.34 4.85
N MET A 178 12.34 10.28 4.41
CA MET A 178 12.79 11.67 4.22
C MET A 178 13.13 12.32 5.56
N THR A 179 14.26 13.01 5.64
CA THR A 179 14.68 13.73 6.86
C THR A 179 13.94 15.06 6.95
N VAL A 180 13.14 15.26 7.99
CA VAL A 180 12.36 16.49 8.25
C VAL A 180 12.81 17.23 9.51
N PHE A 181 13.44 16.53 10.47
CA PHE A 181 13.97 17.13 11.69
C PHE A 181 15.47 16.83 11.85
N HIS A 182 16.32 17.81 11.53
CA HIS A 182 17.78 17.65 11.55
C HIS A 182 18.41 17.58 12.95
N LYS A 183 17.65 17.86 14.02
CA LYS A 183 18.12 17.84 15.41
C LYS A 183 17.66 16.58 16.17
N GLU A 184 17.10 15.60 15.48
CA GLU A 184 16.73 14.31 16.08
C GLU A 184 18.00 13.55 16.50
N ILE A 185 18.00 13.03 17.72
CA ILE A 185 19.11 12.28 18.30
C ILE A 185 18.87 10.77 18.30
N GLU A 186 17.61 10.34 18.21
CA GLU A 186 17.25 8.95 18.11
C GLU A 186 17.41 8.45 16.66
N ARG A 187 17.93 7.25 16.51
CA ARG A 187 18.19 6.66 15.20
C ARG A 187 16.92 6.01 14.64
N CYS A 188 16.58 6.33 13.40
CA CYS A 188 15.55 5.59 12.64
C CYS A 188 16.03 4.16 12.34
N ALA A 189 15.11 3.23 12.18
CA ALA A 189 15.41 1.84 11.79
C ALA A 189 16.20 1.75 10.46
N CYS A 190 16.04 2.72 9.54
CA CYS A 190 16.82 2.81 8.31
C CYS A 190 18.27 3.28 8.51
N GLY A 191 18.68 3.61 9.75
CA GLY A 191 20.02 4.08 10.09
C GLY A 191 20.21 5.60 10.03
N LYS A 192 19.25 6.37 9.48
CA LYS A 192 19.25 7.84 9.43
C LYS A 192 18.66 8.45 10.70
N TYR A 193 18.59 9.78 10.74
CA TYR A 193 18.00 10.55 11.82
C TYR A 193 16.95 11.53 11.27
N GLY A 194 15.91 11.81 12.06
CA GLY A 194 14.89 12.78 11.75
C GLY A 194 13.97 12.42 10.59
N CYS A 195 13.78 11.12 10.34
CA CYS A 195 12.88 10.62 9.30
C CYS A 195 11.41 10.92 9.64
N VAL A 196 10.58 11.15 8.63
CA VAL A 196 9.12 11.32 8.77
C VAL A 196 8.51 10.21 9.63
N GLU A 197 8.92 8.97 9.42
CA GLU A 197 8.43 7.79 10.15
C GLU A 197 8.59 7.92 11.67
N GLN A 198 9.65 8.55 12.15
CA GLN A 198 9.87 8.75 13.59
C GLN A 198 8.82 9.66 14.25
N TYR A 199 8.02 10.36 13.44
CA TYR A 199 7.00 11.32 13.90
C TYR A 199 5.60 10.97 13.44
N ALA A 200 5.46 10.47 12.21
CA ALA A 200 4.17 10.25 11.56
C ALA A 200 3.68 8.80 11.59
N SER A 201 4.46 7.86 12.13
CA SER A 201 4.03 6.49 12.37
C SER A 201 3.28 6.34 13.70
N ALA A 202 2.61 5.20 13.90
CA ALA A 202 1.98 4.86 15.18
C ALA A 202 3.00 4.83 16.33
N LYS A 203 4.19 4.26 16.08
CA LYS A 203 5.29 4.26 17.07
C LYS A 203 5.79 5.68 17.36
N GLY A 204 5.92 6.50 16.31
CA GLY A 204 6.33 7.89 16.44
C GLY A 204 5.32 8.70 17.26
N LEU A 205 4.03 8.57 16.96
CA LEU A 205 2.97 9.25 17.68
C LEU A 205 2.93 8.88 19.17
N ILE A 206 3.08 7.58 19.49
CA ILE A 206 3.17 7.10 20.88
C ILE A 206 4.39 7.69 21.58
N ARG A 207 5.56 7.65 20.93
CA ARG A 207 6.81 8.22 21.48
C ARG A 207 6.65 9.69 21.83
N ILE A 208 6.15 10.48 20.89
CA ILE A 208 5.92 11.92 21.10
C ILE A 208 4.94 12.16 22.25
N THR A 209 3.85 11.41 22.30
CA THR A 209 2.86 11.52 23.36
C THR A 209 3.47 11.24 24.74
N ARG A 210 4.31 10.21 24.87
CA ARG A 210 5.04 9.91 26.11
C ARG A 210 5.95 11.05 26.55
N GLN A 211 6.71 11.61 25.61
CA GLN A 211 7.57 12.78 25.87
C GLN A 211 6.78 14.01 26.33
N LEU A 212 5.54 14.21 25.82
CA LEU A 212 4.66 15.28 26.26
C LEU A 212 4.07 14.99 27.65
N LEU A 213 3.71 13.74 27.96
CA LEU A 213 3.20 13.32 29.27
C LEU A 213 4.22 13.52 30.39
N GLU A 214 5.52 13.39 30.13
CA GLU A 214 6.59 13.71 31.08
C GLU A 214 6.50 15.14 31.62
N LYS A 215 5.93 16.08 30.85
CA LYS A 215 5.72 17.49 31.25
C LYS A 215 4.56 17.69 32.23
N LYS A 216 3.86 16.59 32.59
CA LYS A 216 2.79 16.56 33.62
C LYS A 216 1.64 17.56 33.37
N ASP A 217 1.04 17.53 32.17
CA ASP A 217 -0.19 18.28 31.89
C ASP A 217 -1.36 17.67 32.69
N PRO A 218 -1.95 18.39 33.66
CA PRO A 218 -3.02 17.87 34.50
C PRO A 218 -4.37 17.75 33.77
N TYR A 219 -4.50 18.27 32.56
CA TYR A 219 -5.77 18.36 31.82
C TYR A 219 -5.90 17.30 30.71
N THR A 220 -4.94 16.40 30.57
CA THR A 220 -5.04 15.31 29.60
C THR A 220 -5.75 14.08 30.17
N ILE A 221 -6.55 13.41 29.34
CA ILE A 221 -7.14 12.10 29.66
C ILE A 221 -6.20 10.92 29.36
N LEU A 222 -5.05 11.21 28.74
CA LEU A 222 -4.08 10.19 28.39
C LEU A 222 -3.21 9.85 29.60
N VAL A 223 -2.91 8.55 29.74
CA VAL A 223 -2.03 8.01 30.77
C VAL A 223 -0.92 7.22 30.09
N ASP A 224 0.32 7.38 30.57
CA ASP A 224 1.45 6.58 30.09
C ASP A 224 1.36 5.17 30.67
N THR A 225 0.85 4.25 29.87
CA THR A 225 0.79 2.82 30.16
C THR A 225 1.42 2.03 29.04
N PRO A 226 1.82 0.76 29.28
CA PRO A 226 2.30 -0.10 28.21
C PRO A 226 1.30 -0.24 27.05
N GLU A 227 0.00 -0.14 27.33
CA GLU A 227 -1.11 -0.30 26.38
C GLU A 227 -1.44 0.99 25.62
N LEU A 228 -0.75 2.11 25.88
CA LEU A 228 -0.96 3.36 25.14
C LEU A 228 -0.77 3.12 23.63
N SER A 229 -1.80 3.42 22.88
CA SER A 229 -1.87 3.17 21.44
C SER A 229 -2.14 4.44 20.64
N ALA A 230 -1.72 4.46 19.37
CA ALA A 230 -2.02 5.55 18.44
C ALA A 230 -3.54 5.81 18.33
N LYS A 231 -4.35 4.75 18.38
CA LYS A 231 -5.82 4.86 18.37
C LYS A 231 -6.33 5.66 19.56
N GLN A 232 -5.88 5.36 20.78
CA GLN A 232 -6.30 6.11 22.00
C GLN A 232 -5.91 7.59 21.91
N ILE A 233 -4.70 7.88 21.39
CA ILE A 233 -4.22 9.26 21.21
C ILE A 233 -5.11 10.01 20.21
N LEU A 234 -5.40 9.40 19.06
CA LEU A 234 -6.25 9.99 18.03
C LEU A 234 -7.70 10.16 18.49
N ASP A 235 -8.23 9.20 19.24
CA ASP A 235 -9.57 9.31 19.82
C ASP A 235 -9.65 10.41 20.92
N ALA A 236 -8.55 10.62 21.67
CA ALA A 236 -8.44 11.73 22.61
C ALA A 236 -8.36 13.08 21.88
N ALA A 237 -7.57 13.18 20.82
CA ALA A 237 -7.46 14.38 19.99
C ALA A 237 -8.81 14.76 19.37
N LYS A 238 -9.59 13.78 18.88
CA LYS A 238 -10.96 14.01 18.38
C LYS A 238 -11.90 14.58 19.44
N ARG A 239 -11.67 14.27 20.72
CA ARG A 239 -12.44 14.78 21.87
C ARG A 239 -11.92 16.13 22.39
N GLY A 240 -10.89 16.68 21.75
CA GLY A 240 -10.33 17.98 22.11
C GLY A 240 -9.27 17.93 23.21
N ASP A 241 -8.72 16.75 23.56
CA ASP A 241 -7.61 16.64 24.49
C ASP A 241 -6.39 17.40 23.94
N ARG A 242 -5.92 18.38 24.73
CA ARG A 242 -4.90 19.31 24.28
C ARG A 242 -3.55 18.63 24.03
N LEU A 243 -3.13 17.74 24.92
CA LEU A 243 -1.86 17.02 24.79
C LEU A 243 -1.89 16.08 23.57
N ALA A 244 -3.02 15.41 23.36
CA ALA A 244 -3.20 14.57 22.18
C ALA A 244 -3.16 15.40 20.88
N LEU A 245 -3.80 16.58 20.88
CA LEU A 245 -3.72 17.51 19.73
C LEU A 245 -2.28 17.97 19.48
N ASP A 246 -1.51 18.32 20.52
CA ASP A 246 -0.12 18.71 20.39
C ASP A 246 0.74 17.58 19.78
N ALA A 247 0.49 16.33 20.17
CA ALA A 247 1.16 15.18 19.58
C ALA A 247 0.81 14.98 18.08
N VAL A 248 -0.47 15.14 17.73
CA VAL A 248 -0.93 15.04 16.33
C VAL A 248 -0.45 16.23 15.49
N GLU A 249 -0.26 17.41 16.07
CA GLU A 249 0.37 18.56 15.41
C GLU A 249 1.82 18.26 15.00
N VAL A 250 2.61 17.56 15.82
CA VAL A 250 3.98 17.16 15.45
C VAL A 250 3.96 16.18 14.27
N LEU A 251 3.02 15.23 14.26
CA LEU A 251 2.80 14.32 13.13
C LEU A 251 2.47 15.13 11.87
N GLY A 252 1.51 16.03 11.94
CA GLY A 252 1.07 16.85 10.82
C GLY A 252 2.20 17.71 10.25
N LYS A 253 3.04 18.29 11.12
CA LYS A 253 4.21 19.07 10.70
C LYS A 253 5.23 18.21 9.96
N ALA A 254 5.56 17.04 10.50
CA ALA A 254 6.52 16.14 9.86
C ALA A 254 6.03 15.69 8.47
N LEU A 255 4.79 15.26 8.38
CA LEU A 255 4.23 14.76 7.12
C LEU A 255 3.92 15.88 6.14
N GLY A 256 3.30 16.98 6.59
CA GLY A 256 2.92 18.10 5.73
C GLY A 256 4.12 18.74 5.05
N SER A 257 5.20 19.05 5.79
CA SER A 257 6.43 19.61 5.21
C SER A 257 7.11 18.63 4.24
N ALA A 258 7.09 17.31 4.54
CA ALA A 258 7.62 16.32 3.61
C ALA A 258 6.83 16.27 2.31
N LEU A 259 5.49 16.29 2.39
CA LEU A 259 4.63 16.24 1.21
C LEU A 259 4.71 17.53 0.38
N ALA A 260 4.97 18.69 1.00
CA ALA A 260 5.25 19.92 0.27
C ALA A 260 6.50 19.77 -0.61
N ALA A 261 7.59 19.23 -0.05
CA ALA A 261 8.80 18.96 -0.83
C ALA A 261 8.56 17.90 -1.94
N VAL A 262 7.75 16.90 -1.67
CA VAL A 262 7.36 15.89 -2.68
C VAL A 262 6.53 16.53 -3.79
N ALA A 263 5.58 17.42 -3.46
CA ALA A 263 4.77 18.13 -4.44
C ALA A 263 5.63 18.93 -5.42
N GLU A 264 6.67 19.61 -4.94
CA GLU A 264 7.57 20.41 -5.78
C GLU A 264 8.44 19.58 -6.74
N VAL A 265 8.56 18.26 -6.50
CA VAL A 265 9.36 17.35 -7.34
C VAL A 265 8.48 16.51 -8.26
N ILE A 266 7.31 16.11 -7.77
CA ILE A 266 6.42 15.16 -8.46
C ILE A 266 5.24 15.86 -9.12
N ASP A 267 4.73 16.97 -8.52
CA ASP A 267 3.51 17.69 -8.94
C ASP A 267 2.31 16.74 -9.14
N PRO A 268 1.88 16.02 -8.07
CA PRO A 268 0.83 15.03 -8.20
C PRO A 268 -0.55 15.70 -8.31
N GLU A 269 -1.50 15.02 -8.95
CA GLU A 269 -2.90 15.45 -8.97
C GLU A 269 -3.60 15.26 -7.62
N VAL A 270 -3.13 14.32 -6.79
CA VAL A 270 -3.74 14.00 -5.48
C VAL A 270 -2.73 13.35 -4.52
N PHE A 271 -2.88 13.64 -3.24
CA PHE A 271 -2.30 12.85 -2.15
C PHE A 271 -3.34 11.92 -1.56
N VAL A 272 -3.05 10.62 -1.45
CA VAL A 272 -3.92 9.63 -0.78
C VAL A 272 -3.27 9.18 0.51
N ILE A 273 -3.97 9.37 1.64
CA ILE A 273 -3.48 8.99 2.97
C ILE A 273 -4.22 7.73 3.44
N GLY A 274 -3.45 6.66 3.68
CA GLY A 274 -3.95 5.38 4.12
C GLY A 274 -3.33 4.90 5.43
N GLY A 275 -3.60 3.64 5.78
CA GLY A 275 -3.09 2.99 6.98
C GLY A 275 -3.92 3.26 8.24
N GLY A 276 -3.55 2.62 9.34
CA GLY A 276 -4.33 2.65 10.59
C GLY A 276 -4.56 4.04 11.18
N ILE A 277 -3.59 4.95 11.05
CA ILE A 277 -3.69 6.34 11.52
C ILE A 277 -4.71 7.13 10.67
N ALA A 278 -4.79 6.86 9.37
CA ALA A 278 -5.77 7.47 8.48
C ALA A 278 -7.23 7.16 8.90
N GLY A 279 -7.46 6.07 9.63
CA GLY A 279 -8.74 5.76 10.25
C GLY A 279 -9.25 6.83 11.25
N ALA A 280 -8.40 7.77 11.65
CA ALA A 280 -8.84 8.95 12.37
C ALA A 280 -9.68 9.91 11.49
N GLY A 281 -9.60 9.81 10.18
CA GLY A 281 -10.41 10.57 9.23
C GLY A 281 -9.92 12.00 9.02
N GLU A 282 -10.88 12.92 8.84
CA GLU A 282 -10.65 14.33 8.51
C GLU A 282 -9.63 15.06 9.40
N ILE A 283 -9.47 14.66 10.65
CA ILE A 283 -8.51 15.34 11.55
C ILE A 283 -7.08 15.20 11.03
N ILE A 284 -6.73 14.04 10.45
CA ILE A 284 -5.40 13.81 9.87
C ILE A 284 -5.21 14.67 8.64
N LEU A 285 -6.18 14.67 7.71
CA LEU A 285 -6.09 15.46 6.49
C LEU A 285 -5.91 16.94 6.80
N ARG A 286 -6.74 17.49 7.69
CA ARG A 286 -6.69 18.91 8.09
C ARG A 286 -5.36 19.30 8.72
N ILE A 287 -4.81 18.46 9.59
CA ILE A 287 -3.54 18.76 10.26
C ILE A 287 -2.37 18.66 9.28
N VAL A 288 -2.36 17.67 8.39
CA VAL A 288 -1.32 17.55 7.35
C VAL A 288 -1.39 18.76 6.41
N GLN A 289 -2.57 19.12 5.91
CA GLN A 289 -2.76 20.29 5.04
C GLN A 289 -2.37 21.60 5.69
N LYS A 290 -2.59 21.76 7.01
CA LYS A 290 -2.17 22.94 7.78
C LYS A 290 -0.67 23.23 7.63
N TYR A 291 0.15 22.19 7.60
CA TYR A 291 1.60 22.31 7.47
C TYR A 291 2.11 22.14 6.03
N TYR A 292 1.32 21.57 5.16
CA TYR A 292 1.60 21.46 3.74
C TYR A 292 1.49 22.80 3.01
N ARG A 293 0.35 23.50 3.19
CA ARG A 293 0.02 24.72 2.45
C ARG A 293 1.04 25.87 2.58
N PRO A 294 1.61 26.19 3.77
CA PRO A 294 2.61 27.24 3.87
C PRO A 294 3.97 26.87 3.31
N ASP A 295 4.27 25.57 3.16
CA ASP A 295 5.58 25.07 2.76
C ASP A 295 5.65 24.74 1.26
N VAL A 296 4.52 24.61 0.55
CA VAL A 296 4.47 24.31 -0.88
C VAL A 296 4.39 25.61 -1.71
N LEU A 297 4.86 25.57 -2.97
CA LEU A 297 4.63 26.63 -3.93
C LEU A 297 3.14 26.94 -4.10
N PRO A 298 2.72 28.21 -4.31
CA PRO A 298 1.30 28.59 -4.40
C PRO A 298 0.48 27.77 -5.42
N ALA A 299 1.10 27.35 -6.52
CA ALA A 299 0.45 26.53 -7.55
C ALA A 299 0.01 25.15 -7.03
N GLY A 300 0.73 24.59 -6.06
CA GLY A 300 0.42 23.29 -5.46
C GLY A 300 -0.44 23.36 -4.19
N ALA A 301 -0.79 24.57 -3.71
CA ALA A 301 -1.47 24.73 -2.42
C ALA A 301 -2.85 24.06 -2.33
N ASP A 302 -3.52 23.88 -3.47
CA ASP A 302 -4.86 23.30 -3.57
C ASP A 302 -4.86 21.84 -4.05
N ILE A 303 -3.71 21.17 -4.13
CA ILE A 303 -3.66 19.73 -4.40
C ILE A 303 -4.53 18.99 -3.36
N PRO A 304 -5.51 18.18 -3.80
CA PRO A 304 -6.42 17.50 -2.89
C PRO A 304 -5.72 16.41 -2.07
N PHE A 305 -6.21 16.23 -0.85
CA PHE A 305 -5.84 15.14 0.05
C PHE A 305 -7.07 14.26 0.25
N GLU A 306 -6.97 13.00 -0.12
CA GLU A 306 -8.04 12.01 0.00
C GLU A 306 -7.64 10.91 1.00
N LEU A 307 -8.66 10.27 1.60
CA LEU A 307 -8.43 9.06 2.39
C LEU A 307 -8.45 7.83 1.50
N ALA A 308 -7.56 6.87 1.78
CA ALA A 308 -7.62 5.53 1.22
C ALA A 308 -8.95 4.86 1.56
N ARG A 309 -9.52 4.09 0.62
CA ARG A 309 -10.88 3.51 0.74
C ARG A 309 -10.89 1.99 0.73
N LEU A 310 -9.87 1.33 0.18
CA LEU A 310 -9.82 -0.13 0.07
C LEU A 310 -9.31 -0.81 1.35
N GLY A 311 -8.68 -0.05 2.25
CA GLY A 311 -8.15 -0.58 3.50
C GLY A 311 -7.20 -1.76 3.25
N ASN A 312 -7.46 -2.87 3.94
CA ASN A 312 -6.62 -4.07 3.85
C ASN A 312 -6.76 -4.86 2.54
N ASP A 313 -7.63 -4.46 1.62
CA ASP A 313 -7.77 -5.12 0.32
C ASP A 313 -6.94 -4.41 -0.77
N ALA A 314 -6.34 -3.26 -0.47
CA ALA A 314 -5.66 -2.40 -1.45
C ALA A 314 -4.54 -3.12 -2.21
N GLY A 315 -3.69 -3.89 -1.52
CA GLY A 315 -2.62 -4.69 -2.13
C GLY A 315 -3.14 -5.67 -3.16
N MET A 316 -4.14 -6.46 -2.78
CA MET A 316 -4.78 -7.45 -3.66
C MET A 316 -5.38 -6.80 -4.93
N TYR A 317 -6.06 -5.64 -4.80
CA TYR A 317 -6.57 -4.88 -5.95
C TYR A 317 -5.44 -4.35 -6.83
N GLY A 318 -4.40 -3.81 -6.22
CA GLY A 318 -3.25 -3.26 -6.95
C GLY A 318 -2.44 -4.32 -7.66
N SER A 319 -2.27 -5.49 -7.06
CA SER A 319 -1.63 -6.64 -7.70
C SER A 319 -2.39 -7.08 -8.94
N MET A 320 -3.74 -7.14 -8.87
CA MET A 320 -4.55 -7.39 -10.06
C MET A 320 -4.40 -6.29 -11.11
N LYS A 321 -4.40 -5.02 -10.72
CA LYS A 321 -4.21 -3.89 -11.63
C LYS A 321 -2.87 -3.97 -12.36
N LEU A 322 -1.79 -4.30 -11.63
CA LEU A 322 -0.46 -4.51 -12.23
C LEU A 322 -0.48 -5.60 -13.31
N LEU A 323 -1.20 -6.70 -13.08
CA LEU A 323 -1.36 -7.77 -14.07
C LEU A 323 -2.09 -7.28 -15.32
N LEU A 324 -3.17 -6.52 -15.16
CA LEU A 324 -3.94 -5.96 -16.28
C LEU A 324 -3.09 -5.01 -17.12
N ASP A 325 -2.41 -4.05 -16.48
CA ASP A 325 -1.57 -3.07 -17.17
C ASP A 325 -0.43 -3.72 -17.96
N SER A 326 0.14 -4.78 -17.42
CA SER A 326 1.21 -5.52 -18.11
C SER A 326 0.72 -6.30 -19.34
N SER A 327 -0.58 -6.42 -19.55
CA SER A 327 -1.19 -7.07 -20.72
C SER A 327 -1.43 -6.10 -21.87
N ASP A 328 -1.47 -4.80 -21.60
CA ASP A 328 -1.69 -3.74 -22.58
C ASP A 328 -0.38 -3.24 -23.26
N GLU A 329 0.79 -3.69 -22.79
CA GLU A 329 2.10 -3.31 -23.33
C GLU A 329 2.54 -4.23 -24.52
N LYS A 330 1.63 -4.56 -25.45
CA LYS A 330 1.96 -5.30 -26.68
C LYS A 330 2.09 -4.40 -27.89
#